data_a26035f50c07a9b7f2f78223163164f7
#
_entry.id   a26035f50c07a9b7f2f78223163164f7
#
_cell.length_a   1.000
_cell.length_b   1.000
_cell.length_c   1.000
_cell.angle_alpha   90.00
_cell.angle_beta   90.00
_cell.angle_gamma   90.00
#
_symmetry.space_group_name_H-M   'P 1'
#
loop_
_entity.id
_entity.type
_entity.pdbx_description
1 polymer ?
#
loop_
_entity_poly.entity_id
_entity_poly.type
_entity_poly.pdbx_seq_one_letter_code
_entity_poly.pdbx_strand_id
1 'polypeptide(L)'
;RDIPAGTIIMYNTIVKKNLELPEDEDPTYYMATSYIENGKDKTLRNFITDGNPKYFKGKKKHLATAAYVNEASEFPPNCVFVTNPTITKEDIIESYKNKRVLQACLLVVPFEVKKGEELFTMYGSHYDHRRYKQWRDRKGLKNKLIEEAHRLSTDHVREVEWLLFNQ
;
A
#
# COMPACT_ATOMS: atom_id res chain seq x y z
N ARG A 1 -3.73 13.50 -17.38
CA ARG A 1 -3.50 12.33 -18.25
C ARG A 1 -4.09 11.09 -17.62
N ASP A 2 -4.35 10.06 -18.41
CA ASP A 2 -4.78 8.75 -17.93
C ASP A 2 -3.69 8.08 -17.09
N ILE A 3 -4.06 7.17 -16.19
CA ILE A 3 -3.16 6.31 -15.45
C ILE A 3 -3.17 4.94 -16.14
N PRO A 4 -2.06 4.52 -16.75
CA PRO A 4 -2.02 3.23 -17.44
C PRO A 4 -2.25 2.04 -16.50
N ALA A 5 -2.82 0.96 -17.02
CA ALA A 5 -2.83 -0.33 -16.35
C ALA A 5 -1.41 -0.76 -15.98
N GLY A 6 -1.24 -1.37 -14.82
CA GLY A 6 0.06 -1.78 -14.30
C GLY A 6 0.86 -0.68 -13.61
N THR A 7 0.32 0.55 -13.48
CA THR A 7 0.99 1.61 -12.73
C THR A 7 1.14 1.23 -11.26
N ILE A 8 2.36 1.35 -10.76
CA ILE A 8 2.71 1.11 -9.34
C ILE A 8 3.10 2.42 -8.69
N ILE A 9 2.46 2.72 -7.57
CA ILE A 9 2.73 3.92 -6.75
C ILE A 9 3.24 3.47 -5.39
N MET A 10 4.43 3.95 -5.02
CA MET A 10 5.03 3.61 -3.73
C MET A 10 4.25 4.22 -2.57
N TYR A 11 3.85 3.41 -1.59
CA TYR A 11 3.29 3.90 -0.34
C TYR A 11 4.41 4.12 0.66
N ASN A 12 4.84 5.37 0.75
CA ASN A 12 5.92 5.76 1.66
C ASN A 12 5.39 5.90 3.09
N THR A 13 6.03 5.24 4.03
CA THR A 13 5.58 5.17 5.43
C THR A 13 6.75 5.33 6.40
N ILE A 14 6.41 5.66 7.65
CA ILE A 14 7.32 5.56 8.79
C ILE A 14 6.90 4.35 9.63
N VAL A 15 7.87 3.54 10.04
CA VAL A 15 7.60 2.38 10.91
C VAL A 15 7.56 2.81 12.36
N LYS A 16 6.53 2.36 13.08
CA LYS A 16 6.32 2.60 14.52
C LYS A 16 6.07 1.28 15.24
N LYS A 17 6.32 1.24 16.55
CA LYS A 17 5.86 0.14 17.40
C LYS A 17 4.47 0.43 17.95
N ASN A 18 3.60 -0.57 17.96
CA ASN A 18 2.24 -0.44 18.49
C ASN A 18 2.19 0.03 19.94
N LEU A 19 3.10 -0.45 20.79
CA LEU A 19 3.18 -0.09 22.21
C LEU A 19 3.73 1.33 22.48
N GLU A 20 4.27 1.98 21.48
CA GLU A 20 4.89 3.31 21.59
C GLU A 20 4.00 4.41 20.97
N LEU A 21 2.77 4.07 20.56
CA LEU A 21 1.85 5.03 19.98
C LEU A 21 1.22 5.90 21.05
N PRO A 22 1.22 7.25 20.89
CA PRO A 22 0.44 8.13 21.73
C PRO A 22 -1.06 7.83 21.64
N GLU A 23 -1.78 7.93 22.75
CA GLU A 23 -3.23 7.67 22.78
C GLU A 23 -4.05 8.64 21.92
N ASP A 24 -3.54 9.86 21.71
CA ASP A 24 -4.16 10.93 20.92
C ASP A 24 -3.70 10.97 19.45
N GLU A 25 -2.89 10.00 19.00
CA GLU A 25 -2.40 10.00 17.61
C GLU A 25 -3.48 9.49 16.66
N ASP A 26 -3.70 10.25 15.57
CA ASP A 26 -4.66 9.91 14.53
C ASP A 26 -4.23 8.63 13.75
N PRO A 27 -5.00 7.54 13.86
CA PRO A 27 -4.67 6.27 13.20
C PRO A 27 -5.10 6.20 11.73
N THR A 28 -5.63 7.27 11.15
CA THR A 28 -6.22 7.29 9.79
C THR A 28 -5.30 6.70 8.72
N TYR A 29 -3.98 6.90 8.88
CA TYR A 29 -2.97 6.46 7.90
C TYR A 29 -2.21 5.20 8.32
N TYR A 30 -2.69 4.49 9.34
CA TYR A 30 -2.04 3.30 9.84
C TYR A 30 -2.40 2.07 9.02
N MET A 31 -1.38 1.28 8.72
CA MET A 31 -1.52 -0.02 8.07
C MET A 31 -0.75 -1.08 8.83
N ALA A 32 -1.24 -2.32 8.79
CA ALA A 32 -0.50 -3.47 9.27
C ALA A 32 0.84 -3.58 8.53
N THR A 33 1.92 -3.78 9.27
CA THR A 33 3.24 -3.95 8.67
C THR A 33 3.40 -5.39 8.22
N SER A 34 3.55 -5.60 6.91
CA SER A 34 3.68 -6.93 6.31
C SER A 34 4.95 -7.05 5.47
N TYR A 35 5.41 -8.27 5.27
CA TYR A 35 6.53 -8.65 4.41
C TYR A 35 6.24 -10.00 3.76
N ILE A 36 6.98 -10.35 2.71
CA ILE A 36 6.85 -11.64 2.05
C ILE A 36 7.92 -12.60 2.58
N GLU A 37 7.50 -13.77 3.04
CA GLU A 37 8.38 -14.85 3.46
C GLU A 37 7.94 -16.15 2.81
N ASN A 38 8.82 -16.77 2.03
CA ASN A 38 8.53 -17.99 1.27
C ASN A 38 7.28 -17.88 0.39
N GLY A 39 7.11 -16.73 -0.28
CA GLY A 39 5.96 -16.45 -1.15
C GLY A 39 4.63 -16.22 -0.43
N LYS A 40 4.65 -15.98 0.89
CA LYS A 40 3.45 -15.74 1.69
C LYS A 40 3.55 -14.43 2.46
N ASP A 41 2.43 -13.71 2.52
CA ASP A 41 2.30 -12.54 3.39
C ASP A 41 2.44 -12.93 4.86
N LYS A 42 3.31 -12.22 5.55
CA LYS A 42 3.52 -12.30 7.00
C LYS A 42 3.31 -10.93 7.62
N THR A 43 2.58 -10.87 8.71
CA THR A 43 2.36 -9.62 9.46
C THR A 43 3.27 -9.55 10.68
N LEU A 44 3.99 -8.45 10.82
CA LEU A 44 4.83 -8.17 11.98
C LEU A 44 4.01 -7.39 13.02
N ARG A 45 3.32 -8.12 13.91
CA ARG A 45 2.26 -7.62 14.80
C ARG A 45 2.67 -6.48 15.75
N ASN A 46 3.95 -6.39 16.10
CA ASN A 46 4.45 -5.36 17.02
C ASN A 46 4.74 -4.01 16.32
N PHE A 47 4.57 -3.96 15.01
CA PHE A 47 4.85 -2.78 14.21
C PHE A 47 3.64 -2.40 13.37
N ILE A 48 3.52 -1.11 13.14
CA ILE A 48 2.62 -0.51 12.14
C ILE A 48 3.43 0.36 11.20
N THR A 49 2.90 0.58 10.01
CA THR A 49 3.38 1.58 9.07
C THR A 49 2.42 2.76 9.06
N ASP A 50 2.95 3.97 9.19
CA ASP A 50 2.22 5.23 9.20
C ASP A 50 2.57 6.04 7.96
N GLY A 51 1.61 6.16 7.04
CA GLY A 51 1.73 6.90 5.79
C GLY A 51 1.27 8.35 5.88
N ASN A 52 1.11 8.91 7.09
CA ASN A 52 0.58 10.25 7.27
C ASN A 52 1.37 11.30 6.47
N PRO A 53 0.69 12.08 5.60
CA PRO A 53 1.33 13.11 4.77
C PRO A 53 2.14 14.14 5.55
N LYS A 54 1.90 14.29 6.88
CA LYS A 54 2.66 15.20 7.74
C LYS A 54 4.18 14.95 7.71
N TYR A 55 4.62 13.72 7.41
CA TYR A 55 6.05 13.36 7.31
C TYR A 55 6.71 13.79 6.00
N PHE A 56 5.92 14.11 4.99
CA PHE A 56 6.38 14.39 3.62
C PHE A 56 6.07 15.83 3.21
N LYS A 57 6.69 16.82 3.90
CA LYS A 57 6.47 18.25 3.66
C LYS A 57 7.42 18.83 2.60
N GLY A 58 7.05 19.98 2.05
CA GLY A 58 7.87 20.75 1.11
C GLY A 58 8.15 19.96 -0.18
N LYS A 59 9.41 19.88 -0.58
CA LYS A 59 9.86 19.18 -1.81
C LYS A 59 9.53 17.68 -1.80
N LYS A 60 9.29 17.07 -0.63
CA LYS A 60 8.93 15.65 -0.47
C LYS A 60 7.42 15.38 -0.52
N LYS A 61 6.59 16.38 -0.72
CA LYS A 61 5.11 16.24 -0.72
C LYS A 61 4.60 15.18 -1.70
N HIS A 62 5.27 15.01 -2.84
CA HIS A 62 4.92 13.99 -3.84
C HIS A 62 5.06 12.56 -3.32
N LEU A 63 5.84 12.31 -2.26
CA LEU A 63 6.02 11.00 -1.65
C LEU A 63 4.78 10.52 -0.88
N ALA A 64 3.85 11.43 -0.56
CA ALA A 64 2.62 11.11 0.14
C ALA A 64 1.45 10.72 -0.80
N THR A 65 1.67 10.62 -2.11
CA THR A 65 0.59 10.47 -3.10
C THR A 65 -0.36 9.31 -2.80
N ALA A 66 0.18 8.13 -2.47
CA ALA A 66 -0.64 6.95 -2.18
C ALA A 66 -1.46 7.06 -0.87
N ALA A 67 -1.10 7.98 0.04
CA ALA A 67 -1.84 8.20 1.28
C ALA A 67 -3.19 8.91 1.07
N TYR A 68 -3.43 9.48 -0.10
CA TYR A 68 -4.67 10.19 -0.44
C TYR A 68 -5.71 9.31 -1.17
N VAL A 69 -5.45 8.02 -1.31
CA VAL A 69 -6.40 7.11 -1.95
C VAL A 69 -7.51 6.75 -0.97
N ASN A 70 -8.74 6.97 -1.39
CA ASN A 70 -9.93 6.77 -0.56
C ASN A 70 -10.46 5.33 -0.61
N GLU A 71 -11.26 5.00 0.40
CA GLU A 71 -12.05 3.77 0.39
C GLU A 71 -13.14 3.84 -0.71
N ALA A 72 -13.34 2.75 -1.41
CA ALA A 72 -14.40 2.62 -2.41
C ALA A 72 -15.79 2.73 -1.76
N SER A 73 -16.61 3.68 -2.20
CA SER A 73 -17.97 3.89 -1.69
C SER A 73 -19.03 3.75 -2.78
N GLU A 74 -19.25 4.78 -3.55
CA GLU A 74 -20.22 4.80 -4.64
C GLU A 74 -19.67 4.15 -5.91
N PHE A 75 -18.35 4.20 -6.09
CA PHE A 75 -17.65 3.64 -7.24
C PHE A 75 -16.89 2.36 -6.86
N PRO A 76 -16.73 1.41 -7.79
CA PRO A 76 -15.94 0.22 -7.54
C PRO A 76 -14.46 0.54 -7.31
N PRO A 77 -13.76 -0.24 -6.48
CA PRO A 77 -12.31 -0.08 -6.34
C PRO A 77 -11.61 -0.32 -7.67
N ASN A 78 -10.64 0.54 -8.00
CA ASN A 78 -9.84 0.51 -9.22
C ASN A 78 -8.34 0.39 -8.95
N CYS A 79 -7.95 0.35 -7.68
CA CYS A 79 -6.59 0.08 -7.24
C CYS A 79 -6.57 -0.74 -5.95
N VAL A 80 -5.42 -1.28 -5.59
CA VAL A 80 -5.27 -2.12 -4.40
C VAL A 80 -3.88 -1.96 -3.78
N PHE A 81 -3.81 -1.96 -2.45
CA PHE A 81 -2.56 -2.07 -1.73
C PHE A 81 -2.13 -3.53 -1.64
N VAL A 82 -0.88 -3.79 -1.99
CA VAL A 82 -0.22 -5.09 -1.83
C VAL A 82 1.06 -4.95 -1.04
N THR A 83 1.47 -6.00 -0.36
CA THR A 83 2.77 -6.04 0.32
C THR A 83 3.88 -5.92 -0.73
N ASN A 84 4.88 -5.08 -0.46
CA ASN A 84 6.03 -4.97 -1.34
C ASN A 84 6.87 -6.26 -1.24
N PRO A 85 7.02 -7.03 -2.32
CA PRO A 85 7.69 -8.32 -2.28
C PRO A 85 9.20 -8.25 -2.03
N THR A 86 9.82 -7.07 -2.15
CA THR A 86 11.25 -6.87 -1.89
C THR A 86 11.57 -6.58 -0.43
N ILE A 87 10.56 -6.28 0.41
CA ILE A 87 10.77 -5.89 1.80
C ILE A 87 10.86 -7.13 2.69
N THR A 88 11.94 -7.20 3.44
CA THR A 88 12.18 -8.24 4.44
C THR A 88 11.77 -7.80 5.85
N LYS A 89 11.71 -8.75 6.77
CA LYS A 89 11.51 -8.46 8.19
C LYS A 89 12.62 -7.56 8.75
N GLU A 90 13.84 -7.79 8.33
CA GLU A 90 15.03 -7.05 8.72
C GLU A 90 14.95 -5.58 8.27
N ASP A 91 14.48 -5.31 7.05
CA ASP A 91 14.26 -3.96 6.53
C ASP A 91 13.27 -3.16 7.40
N ILE A 92 12.20 -3.82 7.85
CA ILE A 92 11.21 -3.20 8.75
C ILE A 92 11.86 -2.80 10.07
N ILE A 93 12.61 -3.72 10.69
CA ILE A 93 13.29 -3.49 11.97
C ILE A 93 14.35 -2.40 11.84
N GLU A 94 15.12 -2.42 10.77
CA GLU A 94 16.15 -1.41 10.49
C GLU A 94 15.55 -0.04 10.23
N SER A 95 14.46 0.03 9.43
CA SER A 95 13.73 1.26 9.17
C SER A 95 13.21 1.91 10.47
N TYR A 96 12.64 1.10 11.37
CA TYR A 96 12.23 1.58 12.69
C TYR A 96 13.40 2.15 13.50
N LYS A 97 14.52 1.41 13.62
CA LYS A 97 15.70 1.83 14.39
C LYS A 97 16.30 3.13 13.86
N ASN A 98 16.40 3.27 12.56
CA ASN A 98 17.07 4.37 11.88
C ASN A 98 16.10 5.51 11.49
N LYS A 99 14.81 5.41 11.82
CA LYS A 99 13.74 6.36 11.46
C LYS A 99 13.73 6.69 9.96
N ARG A 100 13.93 5.65 9.13
CA ARG A 100 13.93 5.78 7.67
C ARG A 100 12.55 5.54 7.10
N VAL A 101 12.29 6.15 5.95
CA VAL A 101 11.09 5.86 5.14
C VAL A 101 11.16 4.42 4.64
N LEU A 102 10.06 3.69 4.77
CA LEU A 102 9.89 2.33 4.27
C LEU A 102 8.73 2.28 3.28
N GLN A 103 8.89 1.50 2.24
CA GLN A 103 7.86 1.24 1.22
C GLN A 103 7.31 -0.18 1.37
N ALA A 104 6.79 -0.50 2.55
CA ALA A 104 6.29 -1.84 2.87
C ALA A 104 5.07 -2.23 2.04
N CYS A 105 4.33 -1.25 1.51
CA CYS A 105 3.19 -1.44 0.62
C CYS A 105 3.38 -0.74 -0.71
N LEU A 106 2.81 -1.33 -1.75
CA LEU A 106 2.66 -0.76 -3.08
C LEU A 106 1.18 -0.55 -3.36
N LEU A 107 0.82 0.61 -3.92
CA LEU A 107 -0.49 0.82 -4.52
C LEU A 107 -0.40 0.44 -6.00
N VAL A 108 -1.13 -0.56 -6.39
CA VAL A 108 -1.16 -1.06 -7.77
C VAL A 108 -2.47 -0.67 -8.42
N VAL A 109 -2.39 -0.10 -9.63
CA VAL A 109 -3.53 0.22 -10.49
C VAL A 109 -3.61 -0.86 -11.58
N PRO A 110 -4.40 -1.94 -11.39
CA PRO A 110 -4.36 -3.10 -12.29
C PRO A 110 -5.01 -2.85 -13.65
N PHE A 111 -5.90 -1.87 -13.73
CA PHE A 111 -6.60 -1.49 -14.96
C PHE A 111 -6.43 0.00 -15.24
N GLU A 112 -6.55 0.41 -16.50
CA GLU A 112 -6.46 1.82 -16.87
C GLU A 112 -7.51 2.67 -16.13
N VAL A 113 -7.07 3.82 -15.58
CA VAL A 113 -7.94 4.82 -14.95
C VAL A 113 -7.88 6.10 -15.78
N LYS A 114 -9.03 6.60 -16.20
CA LYS A 114 -9.12 7.76 -17.08
C LYS A 114 -8.85 9.07 -16.33
N LYS A 115 -8.38 10.07 -17.08
CA LYS A 115 -8.21 11.43 -16.56
C LYS A 115 -9.52 11.95 -15.96
N GLY A 116 -9.45 12.38 -14.70
CA GLY A 116 -10.59 12.90 -13.95
C GLY A 116 -11.31 11.87 -13.08
N GLU A 117 -10.98 10.59 -13.22
CA GLU A 117 -11.43 9.57 -12.29
C GLU A 117 -10.53 9.54 -11.04
N GLU A 118 -11.15 9.26 -9.90
CA GLU A 118 -10.45 9.12 -8.61
C GLU A 118 -9.98 7.69 -8.40
N LEU A 119 -8.89 7.53 -7.65
CA LEU A 119 -8.42 6.23 -7.20
C LEU A 119 -9.15 5.80 -5.93
N PHE A 120 -9.77 4.61 -5.99
CA PHE A 120 -10.47 3.98 -4.87
C PHE A 120 -9.89 2.60 -4.59
N THR A 121 -9.70 2.30 -3.31
CA THR A 121 -9.25 0.98 -2.86
C THR A 121 -10.23 0.38 -1.86
N MET A 122 -10.00 -0.86 -1.46
CA MET A 122 -10.73 -1.50 -0.36
C MET A 122 -9.82 -1.54 0.87
N TYR A 123 -10.19 -0.80 1.91
CA TYR A 123 -9.47 -0.80 3.17
C TYR A 123 -9.56 -2.17 3.88
N GLY A 124 -8.67 -2.39 4.84
CA GLY A 124 -8.58 -3.65 5.58
C GLY A 124 -9.84 -3.97 6.39
N SER A 125 -9.93 -5.21 6.89
CA SER A 125 -11.10 -5.76 7.60
C SER A 125 -11.45 -5.02 8.90
N HIS A 126 -10.54 -4.23 9.46
CA HIS A 126 -10.75 -3.45 10.68
C HIS A 126 -11.35 -2.06 10.43
N TYR A 127 -11.50 -1.67 9.16
CA TYR A 127 -12.14 -0.42 8.80
C TYR A 127 -13.67 -0.54 8.87
N ASP A 128 -14.36 0.56 9.17
CA ASP A 128 -15.83 0.60 9.21
C ASP A 128 -16.41 0.56 7.79
N HIS A 129 -16.78 -0.64 7.36
CA HIS A 129 -17.33 -0.87 6.02
C HIS A 129 -18.84 -0.65 5.90
N ARG A 130 -19.53 -0.10 6.89
CA ARG A 130 -21.00 0.08 6.83
C ARG A 130 -21.43 0.90 5.62
N ARG A 131 -20.63 1.88 5.22
CA ARG A 131 -20.89 2.74 4.05
C ARG A 131 -20.60 2.05 2.70
N TYR A 132 -19.88 0.94 2.69
CA TYR A 132 -19.31 0.31 1.49
C TYR A 132 -19.73 -1.14 1.32
N LYS A 133 -20.82 -1.54 1.97
CA LYS A 133 -21.33 -2.91 2.00
C LYS A 133 -21.53 -3.50 0.60
N GLN A 134 -21.99 -2.69 -0.33
CA GLN A 134 -22.24 -3.10 -1.73
C GLN A 134 -20.99 -3.64 -2.46
N TRP A 135 -19.79 -3.15 -2.15
CA TRP A 135 -18.56 -3.59 -2.78
C TRP A 135 -17.90 -4.73 -2.02
N ARG A 136 -18.02 -4.72 -0.70
CA ARG A 136 -17.49 -5.77 0.17
C ARG A 136 -18.06 -7.14 -0.17
N ASP A 137 -19.33 -7.21 -0.55
CA ASP A 137 -20.02 -8.44 -0.87
C ASP A 137 -19.70 -8.98 -2.28
N ARG A 138 -18.98 -8.20 -3.09
CA ARG A 138 -18.50 -8.62 -4.42
C ARG A 138 -17.12 -9.31 -4.34
N LYS A 139 -17.07 -10.47 -3.67
CA LYS A 139 -15.84 -11.26 -3.49
C LYS A 139 -15.05 -11.47 -4.78
N GLY A 140 -15.72 -11.71 -5.92
CA GLY A 140 -15.07 -11.92 -7.21
C GLY A 140 -14.27 -10.72 -7.71
N LEU A 141 -14.79 -9.50 -7.54
CA LEU A 141 -14.08 -8.28 -7.94
C LEU A 141 -12.82 -8.07 -7.09
N LYS A 142 -12.95 -8.23 -5.76
CA LYS A 142 -11.80 -8.09 -4.85
C LYS A 142 -10.69 -9.08 -5.21
N ASN A 143 -11.04 -10.35 -5.39
CA ASN A 143 -10.05 -11.38 -5.71
C ASN A 143 -9.36 -11.08 -7.04
N LYS A 144 -10.10 -10.74 -8.08
CA LYS A 144 -9.56 -10.37 -9.39
C LYS A 144 -8.59 -9.18 -9.31
N LEU A 145 -8.93 -8.14 -8.55
CA LEU A 145 -8.05 -6.99 -8.33
C LEU A 145 -6.76 -7.39 -7.62
N ILE A 146 -6.87 -8.19 -6.55
CA ILE A 146 -5.72 -8.62 -5.76
C ILE A 146 -4.81 -9.54 -6.58
N GLU A 147 -5.37 -10.52 -7.28
CA GLU A 147 -4.61 -11.46 -8.12
C GLU A 147 -3.81 -10.71 -9.19
N GLU A 148 -4.46 -9.80 -9.91
CA GLU A 148 -3.80 -9.01 -10.94
C GLU A 148 -2.74 -8.06 -10.36
N ALA A 149 -3.00 -7.44 -9.22
CA ALA A 149 -2.04 -6.59 -8.55
C ALA A 149 -0.81 -7.35 -8.06
N HIS A 150 -0.98 -8.56 -7.53
CA HIS A 150 0.15 -9.42 -7.15
C HIS A 150 0.97 -9.83 -8.36
N ARG A 151 0.33 -10.20 -9.46
CA ARG A 151 1.02 -10.53 -10.72
C ARG A 151 1.89 -9.35 -11.18
N LEU A 152 1.30 -8.17 -11.29
CA LEU A 152 1.98 -6.96 -11.73
C LEU A 152 3.13 -6.53 -10.80
N SER A 153 2.94 -6.63 -9.49
CA SER A 153 4.00 -6.29 -8.54
C SER A 153 5.18 -7.27 -8.62
N THR A 154 4.92 -8.55 -8.85
CA THR A 154 5.96 -9.56 -9.03
C THR A 154 6.72 -9.35 -10.33
N ASP A 155 6.03 -9.05 -11.42
CA ASP A 155 6.65 -8.77 -12.72
C ASP A 155 7.51 -7.51 -12.65
N HIS A 156 7.05 -6.45 -11.97
CA HIS A 156 7.82 -5.24 -11.76
C HIS A 156 9.12 -5.49 -10.99
N VAL A 157 9.07 -6.30 -9.93
CA VAL A 157 10.28 -6.68 -9.17
C VAL A 157 11.27 -7.42 -10.05
N ARG A 158 10.81 -8.40 -10.83
CA ARG A 158 11.67 -9.14 -11.77
C ARG A 158 12.31 -8.23 -12.81
N GLU A 159 11.59 -7.24 -13.31
CA GLU A 159 12.12 -6.26 -14.25
C GLU A 159 13.19 -5.38 -13.60
N VAL A 160 12.95 -4.88 -12.39
CA VAL A 160 13.94 -4.09 -11.63
C VAL A 160 15.18 -4.92 -11.30
N GLU A 161 15.03 -6.15 -10.84
CA GLU A 161 16.14 -7.06 -10.59
C GLU A 161 16.95 -7.31 -11.87
N TRP A 162 16.28 -7.59 -12.99
CA TRP A 162 16.94 -7.78 -14.26
C TRP A 162 17.76 -6.55 -14.68
N LEU A 163 17.22 -5.34 -14.52
CA LEU A 163 17.91 -4.08 -14.82
C LEU A 163 19.13 -3.86 -13.93
N LEU A 164 19.06 -4.24 -12.65
CA LEU A 164 20.18 -4.09 -11.70
C LEU A 164 21.33 -5.08 -11.94
N PHE A 165 21.02 -6.28 -12.43
CA PHE A 165 22.03 -7.33 -12.61
C PHE A 165 22.61 -7.40 -14.04
N ASN A 166 22.06 -6.63 -14.99
CA ASN A 166 22.52 -6.63 -16.39
C ASN A 166 23.06 -5.24 -16.84
N GLN A 167 23.37 -4.35 -15.92
CA GLN A 167 24.16 -3.13 -16.15
C GLN A 167 25.63 -3.38 -15.77
#